data_19636a58642fb397ae7297e49b9f9f7c
#
_entry.id   19636a58642fb397ae7297e49b9f9f7c
#
_cell.length_a   1.000
_cell.length_b   1.000
_cell.length_c   1.000
_cell.angle_alpha   90.00
_cell.angle_beta   90.00
_cell.angle_gamma   90.00
#
_symmetry.space_group_name_H-M   'P 1'
#
loop_
_entity.id
_entity.type
_entity.pdbx_description
1 polymer ?
#
loop_
_entity_poly.entity_id
_entity_poly.type
_entity_poly.pdbx_seq_one_letter_code
_entity_poly.pdbx_strand_id
1 'polypeptide(L)'
;MCGKLTLPLKPALLTSPMTRLTLLSSLVLLTLLAGCSAPEGPATRLPKANVLPLAIDDAYQFRKILTSSFDPEYVETETKNDMITFERARRSFGAVDSTEMAQRYGNYYTIFWRNSTRSDVTLRLEYRQAGLGNFVMAKERFYPDTAGSHRSTFEVTGDEFSENGGVTAWRALLIVEGRIVALRQSYMWR
;
A
#
# COMPACT_ATOMS: atom_id res chain seq x y z
N MET A 1 -14.99 -3.07 73.82
CA MET A 1 -15.02 -4.44 73.38
C MET A 1 -15.74 -4.49 72.05
N CYS A 2 -14.98 -4.53 70.98
CA CYS A 2 -15.50 -4.40 69.61
C CYS A 2 -15.16 -5.70 68.87
N GLY A 3 -16.18 -6.52 68.61
CA GLY A 3 -16.06 -7.78 67.90
C GLY A 3 -15.99 -7.58 66.40
N LYS A 4 -14.89 -7.99 65.77
CA LYS A 4 -14.75 -8.05 64.29
C LYS A 4 -15.45 -9.28 63.77
N LEU A 5 -16.50 -9.10 62.98
CA LEU A 5 -17.14 -10.15 62.20
C LEU A 5 -16.42 -10.26 60.85
N THR A 6 -15.61 -11.29 60.68
CA THR A 6 -15.00 -11.64 59.39
C THR A 6 -15.86 -12.70 58.69
N LEU A 7 -16.53 -12.34 57.62
CA LEU A 7 -17.18 -13.29 56.72
C LEU A 7 -16.16 -13.85 55.72
N PRO A 8 -16.04 -15.17 55.55
CA PRO A 8 -15.23 -15.74 54.48
C PRO A 8 -15.99 -15.73 53.15
N LEU A 9 -15.50 -14.98 52.19
CA LEU A 9 -15.93 -15.07 50.78
C LEU A 9 -15.42 -16.39 50.20
N LYS A 10 -16.34 -17.31 49.95
CA LYS A 10 -16.07 -18.56 49.24
C LYS A 10 -16.18 -18.34 47.76
N PRO A 11 -15.12 -18.49 46.94
CA PRO A 11 -15.27 -18.45 45.48
C PRO A 11 -15.83 -19.78 44.99
N ALA A 12 -17.10 -19.83 44.66
CA ALA A 12 -17.72 -20.95 43.98
C ALA A 12 -17.32 -20.92 42.47
N LEU A 13 -16.20 -21.55 42.16
CA LEU A 13 -15.80 -21.83 40.78
C LEU A 13 -16.43 -23.15 40.34
N LEU A 14 -17.70 -23.12 39.99
CA LEU A 14 -18.35 -24.17 39.21
C LEU A 14 -18.19 -23.84 37.71
N THR A 15 -17.00 -24.09 37.14
CA THR A 15 -16.84 -24.16 35.71
C THR A 15 -16.97 -25.59 35.24
N SER A 16 -18.11 -25.93 34.66
CA SER A 16 -18.33 -27.24 34.05
C SER A 16 -17.32 -27.47 32.90
N PRO A 17 -16.90 -28.72 32.63
CA PRO A 17 -15.94 -29.01 31.57
C PRO A 17 -16.42 -28.52 30.18
N MET A 18 -17.72 -28.44 29.98
CA MET A 18 -18.30 -27.89 28.72
C MET A 18 -18.04 -26.39 28.54
N THR A 19 -18.11 -25.59 29.61
CA THR A 19 -17.82 -24.13 29.50
C THR A 19 -16.34 -23.86 29.26
N ARG A 20 -15.45 -24.71 29.71
CA ARG A 20 -14.00 -24.59 29.40
C ARG A 20 -13.70 -24.94 27.94
N LEU A 21 -14.38 -25.94 27.38
CA LEU A 21 -14.22 -26.35 25.98
C LEU A 21 -14.74 -25.27 25.01
N THR A 22 -15.88 -24.63 25.31
CA THR A 22 -16.42 -23.53 24.51
C THR A 22 -15.57 -22.27 24.58
N LEU A 23 -15.00 -21.94 25.73
CA LEU A 23 -14.08 -20.81 25.89
C LEU A 23 -12.76 -21.01 25.13
N LEU A 24 -12.19 -22.22 25.16
CA LEU A 24 -11.00 -22.58 24.40
C LEU A 24 -11.25 -22.53 22.88
N SER A 25 -12.39 -23.06 22.43
CA SER A 25 -12.81 -23.01 21.01
C SER A 25 -13.00 -21.58 20.53
N SER A 26 -13.62 -20.72 21.34
CA SER A 26 -13.80 -19.29 21.01
C SER A 26 -12.47 -18.54 20.97
N LEU A 27 -11.52 -18.83 21.83
CA LEU A 27 -10.21 -18.19 21.85
C LEU A 27 -9.38 -18.60 20.63
N VAL A 28 -9.41 -19.86 20.22
CA VAL A 28 -8.73 -20.35 19.01
C VAL A 28 -9.33 -19.73 17.74
N LEU A 29 -10.65 -19.59 17.66
CA LEU A 29 -11.31 -18.96 16.52
C LEU A 29 -10.97 -17.46 16.43
N LEU A 30 -10.83 -16.78 17.55
CA LEU A 30 -10.46 -15.35 17.58
C LEU A 30 -9.01 -15.11 17.11
N THR A 31 -8.10 -16.03 17.38
CA THR A 31 -6.70 -15.95 16.94
C THR A 31 -6.53 -16.23 15.44
N LEU A 32 -7.43 -17.01 14.83
CA LEU A 32 -7.41 -17.30 13.40
C LEU A 32 -7.90 -16.11 12.54
N LEU A 33 -8.63 -15.16 13.13
CA LEU A 33 -9.13 -13.95 12.44
C LEU A 33 -8.13 -12.78 12.47
N ALA A 34 -7.05 -12.87 13.22
CA ALA A 34 -5.95 -11.91 13.20
C ALA A 34 -5.06 -12.14 11.96
N GLY A 35 -5.64 -12.08 10.78
CA GLY A 35 -4.92 -11.92 9.52
C GLY A 35 -4.25 -10.55 9.53
N CYS A 36 -3.02 -10.48 10.01
CA CYS A 36 -2.21 -9.27 9.98
C CYS A 36 -1.91 -8.89 8.53
N SER A 37 -2.70 -7.98 7.97
CA SER A 37 -2.17 -7.09 6.96
C SER A 37 -1.17 -6.18 7.68
N ALA A 38 0.12 -6.47 7.54
CA ALA A 38 1.16 -5.56 8.03
C ALA A 38 0.90 -4.18 7.42
N PRO A 39 0.89 -3.09 8.21
CA PRO A 39 0.70 -1.75 7.67
C PRO A 39 1.80 -1.47 6.66
N GLU A 40 1.42 -1.09 5.44
CA GLU A 40 2.38 -0.68 4.42
C GLU A 40 3.18 0.51 4.95
N GLY A 41 4.49 0.35 5.13
CA GLY A 41 5.38 1.45 5.45
C GLY A 41 5.35 2.53 4.33
N PRO A 42 5.73 3.78 4.62
CA PRO A 42 5.77 4.84 3.63
C PRO A 42 6.74 4.48 2.50
N ALA A 43 6.40 4.89 1.25
CA ALA A 43 7.30 4.74 0.13
C ALA A 43 8.48 5.73 0.27
N THR A 44 9.71 5.23 0.14
CA THR A 44 10.93 6.04 0.22
C THR A 44 11.32 6.53 -1.16
N ARG A 45 11.55 7.85 -1.30
CA ARG A 45 12.08 8.44 -2.53
C ARG A 45 13.59 8.18 -2.62
N LEU A 46 14.03 7.72 -3.79
CA LEU A 46 15.45 7.55 -4.08
C LEU A 46 15.97 8.76 -4.86
N PRO A 47 17.09 9.36 -4.45
CA PRO A 47 17.70 10.47 -5.17
C PRO A 47 18.27 10.05 -6.53
N LYS A 48 18.61 8.78 -6.68
CA LYS A 48 19.08 8.17 -7.92
C LYS A 48 18.74 6.68 -7.94
N ALA A 49 18.07 6.25 -9.01
CA ALA A 49 17.80 4.83 -9.23
C ALA A 49 19.06 4.10 -9.72
N ASN A 50 19.52 3.10 -8.97
CA ASN A 50 20.61 2.24 -9.38
C ASN A 50 20.15 1.28 -10.47
N VAL A 51 21.01 1.04 -11.46
CA VAL A 51 20.78 -0.01 -12.46
C VAL A 51 21.06 -1.36 -11.81
N LEU A 52 20.08 -2.26 -11.87
CA LEU A 52 20.16 -3.60 -11.29
C LEU A 52 20.14 -4.66 -12.38
N PRO A 53 20.78 -5.82 -12.16
CA PRO A 53 20.74 -6.94 -13.11
C PRO A 53 19.33 -7.52 -13.21
N LEU A 54 18.96 -7.92 -14.43
CA LEU A 54 17.68 -8.56 -14.71
C LEU A 54 17.83 -10.08 -14.56
N ALA A 55 16.96 -10.67 -13.71
CA ALA A 55 16.90 -12.12 -13.46
C ALA A 55 15.44 -12.51 -13.26
N ILE A 56 14.67 -12.55 -14.36
CA ILE A 56 13.23 -12.82 -14.32
C ILE A 56 12.97 -14.19 -13.70
N ASP A 57 12.01 -14.22 -12.75
CA ASP A 57 11.60 -15.41 -12.03
C ASP A 57 10.06 -15.45 -11.96
N ASP A 58 9.47 -16.54 -12.44
CA ASP A 58 8.02 -16.76 -12.48
C ASP A 58 7.37 -16.87 -11.09
N ALA A 59 8.18 -17.04 -10.04
CA ALA A 59 7.71 -16.95 -8.66
C ALA A 59 7.18 -15.57 -8.29
N TYR A 60 7.58 -14.53 -9.03
CA TYR A 60 7.25 -13.12 -8.80
C TYR A 60 6.48 -12.55 -9.99
N GLN A 61 5.28 -12.04 -9.76
CA GLN A 61 4.40 -11.60 -10.84
C GLN A 61 3.66 -10.33 -10.51
N PHE A 62 3.59 -9.40 -11.47
CA PHE A 62 2.61 -8.32 -11.46
C PHE A 62 1.27 -8.83 -11.98
N ARG A 63 0.21 -8.66 -11.19
CA ARG A 63 -1.15 -9.08 -11.55
C ARG A 63 -1.90 -7.97 -12.29
N LYS A 64 -1.89 -6.76 -11.72
CA LYS A 64 -2.57 -5.60 -12.26
C LYS A 64 -1.89 -4.33 -11.77
N ILE A 65 -1.82 -3.31 -12.61
CA ILE A 65 -1.41 -1.96 -12.22
C ILE A 65 -2.53 -1.02 -12.66
N LEU A 66 -3.07 -0.29 -11.70
CA LEU A 66 -4.05 0.77 -11.92
C LEU A 66 -3.33 2.10 -11.79
N THR A 67 -3.50 2.93 -12.81
CA THR A 67 -2.99 4.29 -12.82
C THR A 67 -4.17 5.26 -12.86
N SER A 68 -4.10 6.33 -12.09
CA SER A 68 -5.08 7.40 -12.15
C SER A 68 -4.39 8.74 -11.94
N SER A 69 -4.93 9.78 -12.55
CA SER A 69 -4.47 11.15 -12.39
C SER A 69 -5.54 11.97 -11.70
N PHE A 70 -5.12 12.86 -10.80
CA PHE A 70 -5.97 13.89 -10.24
C PHE A 70 -5.31 15.24 -10.55
N ASP A 71 -5.83 15.92 -11.59
CA ASP A 71 -5.25 17.13 -12.15
C ASP A 71 -6.25 18.30 -12.02
N PRO A 72 -5.82 19.46 -11.53
CA PRO A 72 -6.67 20.63 -11.44
C PRO A 72 -7.07 21.19 -12.80
N GLU A 73 -6.21 21.05 -13.82
CA GLU A 73 -6.46 21.58 -15.17
C GLU A 73 -7.45 20.73 -15.95
N TYR A 74 -7.72 19.52 -15.52
CA TYR A 74 -8.74 18.70 -16.14
C TYR A 74 -10.13 19.19 -15.69
N VAL A 75 -10.48 20.38 -16.22
CA VAL A 75 -11.82 20.94 -16.09
C VAL A 75 -12.80 20.01 -16.80
N GLU A 76 -13.81 19.63 -16.09
CA GLU A 76 -14.94 18.85 -16.53
C GLU A 76 -15.50 19.32 -17.88
N THR A 77 -15.06 18.68 -18.94
CA THR A 77 -16.03 18.46 -20.01
C THR A 77 -16.98 17.41 -19.42
N GLU A 78 -18.27 17.74 -19.32
CA GLU A 78 -19.36 16.97 -18.71
C GLU A 78 -19.30 15.45 -18.95
N THR A 79 -18.32 14.79 -18.41
CA THR A 79 -18.25 13.35 -18.45
C THR A 79 -19.08 12.85 -17.30
N LYS A 80 -20.35 12.55 -17.57
CA LYS A 80 -21.27 11.83 -16.65
C LYS A 80 -20.74 10.41 -16.34
N ASN A 81 -19.48 10.29 -15.95
CA ASN A 81 -18.89 9.03 -15.56
C ASN A 81 -18.79 9.01 -14.04
N ASP A 82 -19.77 8.36 -13.41
CA ASP A 82 -19.88 8.23 -11.97
C ASP A 82 -18.62 7.70 -11.30
N MET A 83 -17.86 6.86 -12.00
CA MET A 83 -16.59 6.30 -11.53
C MET A 83 -15.51 7.38 -11.37
N ILE A 84 -15.39 8.28 -12.35
CA ILE A 84 -14.42 9.39 -12.31
C ILE A 84 -14.79 10.36 -11.20
N THR A 85 -16.07 10.69 -11.09
CA THR A 85 -16.61 11.55 -10.03
C THR A 85 -16.35 10.96 -8.65
N PHE A 86 -16.59 9.65 -8.48
CA PHE A 86 -16.33 8.95 -7.22
C PHE A 86 -14.84 8.95 -6.84
N GLU A 87 -13.94 8.65 -7.77
CA GLU A 87 -12.49 8.66 -7.51
C GLU A 87 -11.99 10.08 -7.16
N ARG A 88 -12.51 11.12 -7.81
CA ARG A 88 -12.23 12.52 -7.47
C ARG A 88 -12.71 12.87 -6.08
N ALA A 89 -13.98 12.58 -5.77
CA ALA A 89 -14.56 12.83 -4.45
C ALA A 89 -13.76 12.12 -3.35
N ARG A 90 -13.32 10.89 -3.59
CA ARG A 90 -12.49 10.13 -2.65
C ARG A 90 -11.13 10.78 -2.41
N ARG A 91 -10.51 11.37 -3.43
CA ARG A 91 -9.20 12.02 -3.31
C ARG A 91 -9.29 13.42 -2.69
N SER A 92 -10.36 14.15 -2.98
CA SER A 92 -10.63 15.46 -2.38
C SER A 92 -11.20 15.37 -0.96
N PHE A 93 -11.67 14.18 -0.54
CA PHE A 93 -12.31 14.02 0.77
C PHE A 93 -11.40 14.45 1.92
N GLY A 94 -11.92 15.37 2.75
CA GLY A 94 -11.21 15.92 3.92
C GLY A 94 -10.20 17.04 3.59
N ALA A 95 -10.07 17.50 2.33
CA ALA A 95 -9.39 18.75 2.05
C ALA A 95 -10.27 19.92 2.45
N VAL A 96 -9.76 20.82 3.28
CA VAL A 96 -10.51 21.96 3.83
C VAL A 96 -10.22 23.24 3.03
N ASP A 97 -9.04 23.37 2.48
CA ASP A 97 -8.61 24.54 1.71
C ASP A 97 -7.92 24.17 0.38
N SER A 98 -7.61 25.22 -0.40
CA SER A 98 -6.95 25.08 -1.69
C SER A 98 -5.53 24.52 -1.61
N THR A 99 -4.82 24.76 -0.52
CA THR A 99 -3.45 24.27 -0.30
C THR A 99 -3.48 22.77 -0.05
N GLU A 100 -4.39 22.31 0.83
CA GLU A 100 -4.57 20.88 1.05
C GLU A 100 -5.04 20.16 -0.20
N MET A 101 -5.88 20.82 -1.02
CA MET A 101 -6.32 20.29 -2.29
C MET A 101 -5.13 20.16 -3.27
N ALA A 102 -4.27 21.18 -3.35
CA ALA A 102 -3.09 21.18 -4.20
C ALA A 102 -2.11 20.03 -3.86
N GLN A 103 -1.97 19.70 -2.57
CA GLN A 103 -1.15 18.56 -2.13
C GLN A 103 -1.66 17.20 -2.63
N ARG A 104 -2.90 17.12 -3.08
CA ARG A 104 -3.53 15.89 -3.58
C ARG A 104 -3.51 15.77 -5.09
N TYR A 105 -3.19 16.85 -5.80
CA TYR A 105 -3.02 16.77 -7.25
C TYR A 105 -1.81 15.93 -7.61
N GLY A 106 -1.99 15.03 -8.59
CA GLY A 106 -0.91 14.17 -9.03
C GLY A 106 -1.31 12.85 -9.66
N ASN A 107 -0.32 11.98 -9.76
CA ASN A 107 -0.45 10.65 -10.34
C ASN A 107 -0.43 9.59 -9.24
N TYR A 108 -1.33 8.63 -9.33
CA TYR A 108 -1.53 7.57 -8.34
C TYR A 108 -1.41 6.21 -8.99
N TYR A 109 -0.71 5.32 -8.32
CA TYR A 109 -0.45 3.96 -8.77
C TYR A 109 -0.92 2.97 -7.71
N THR A 110 -1.78 2.03 -8.09
CA THR A 110 -2.13 0.86 -7.27
C THR A 110 -1.61 -0.37 -7.98
N ILE A 111 -0.64 -1.03 -7.36
CA ILE A 111 0.10 -2.14 -7.93
C ILE A 111 -0.30 -3.42 -7.20
N PHE A 112 -0.88 -4.37 -7.93
CA PHE A 112 -1.19 -5.70 -7.43
C PHE A 112 -0.12 -6.66 -7.92
N TRP A 113 0.55 -7.31 -6.99
CA TRP A 113 1.62 -8.24 -7.27
C TRP A 113 1.56 -9.45 -6.36
N ARG A 114 2.27 -10.48 -6.69
CA ARG A 114 2.33 -11.67 -5.85
C ARG A 114 3.71 -12.32 -5.96
N ASN A 115 4.13 -12.98 -4.88
CA ASN A 115 5.25 -13.90 -4.84
C ASN A 115 4.80 -15.24 -4.27
N SER A 116 5.24 -16.34 -4.88
CA SER A 116 4.95 -17.70 -4.42
C SER A 116 6.01 -18.22 -3.44
N THR A 117 7.18 -17.61 -3.42
CA THR A 117 8.29 -17.94 -2.53
C THR A 117 8.43 -16.87 -1.46
N ARG A 118 8.58 -17.27 -0.20
CA ARG A 118 8.81 -16.35 0.92
C ARG A 118 10.20 -15.73 0.81
N SER A 119 10.24 -14.40 0.78
CA SER A 119 11.47 -13.64 0.58
C SER A 119 11.31 -12.16 0.97
N ASP A 120 12.43 -11.47 1.10
CA ASP A 120 12.48 -10.02 1.16
C ASP A 120 12.30 -9.45 -0.24
N VAL A 121 11.27 -8.63 -0.42
CA VAL A 121 10.95 -8.03 -1.72
C VAL A 121 10.96 -6.51 -1.61
N THR A 122 11.67 -5.84 -2.53
CA THR A 122 11.56 -4.41 -2.73
C THR A 122 10.75 -4.14 -3.99
N LEU A 123 9.62 -3.45 -3.83
CA LEU A 123 8.85 -2.93 -4.94
C LEU A 123 9.32 -1.51 -5.23
N ARG A 124 9.85 -1.28 -6.44
CA ARG A 124 10.30 0.02 -6.94
C ARG A 124 9.38 0.50 -8.06
N LEU A 125 8.90 1.73 -7.94
CA LEU A 125 8.28 2.48 -9.03
C LEU A 125 9.30 3.49 -9.55
N GLU A 126 9.68 3.38 -10.82
CA GLU A 126 10.47 4.36 -11.53
C GLU A 126 9.57 5.13 -12.49
N TYR A 127 9.80 6.44 -12.62
CA TYR A 127 8.96 7.30 -13.45
C TYR A 127 9.74 8.49 -14.00
N ARG A 128 9.24 9.03 -15.12
CA ARG A 128 9.71 10.28 -15.74
C ARG A 128 8.58 11.29 -15.66
N GLN A 129 8.93 12.54 -15.37
CA GLN A 129 7.98 13.65 -15.32
C GLN A 129 8.20 14.62 -16.48
N ALA A 130 7.15 15.29 -16.91
CA ALA A 130 7.18 16.16 -18.08
C ALA A 130 8.24 17.26 -17.99
N GLY A 131 8.39 17.89 -16.82
CA GLY A 131 9.36 18.95 -16.57
C GLY A 131 10.82 18.49 -16.41
N LEU A 132 11.05 17.18 -16.19
CA LEU A 132 12.39 16.63 -15.98
C LEU A 132 12.96 15.89 -17.20
N GLY A 133 12.24 15.87 -18.31
CA GLY A 133 12.67 15.20 -19.54
C GLY A 133 12.97 13.71 -19.32
N ASN A 134 14.22 13.30 -19.59
CA ASN A 134 14.62 11.89 -19.48
C ASN A 134 15.12 11.48 -18.07
N PHE A 135 15.09 12.39 -17.12
CA PHE A 135 15.51 12.06 -15.75
C PHE A 135 14.55 11.05 -15.13
N VAL A 136 15.12 10.01 -14.52
CA VAL A 136 14.34 8.94 -13.89
C VAL A 136 14.33 9.15 -12.39
N MET A 137 13.13 9.37 -11.86
CA MET A 137 12.84 9.37 -10.43
C MET A 137 12.46 7.97 -9.99
N ALA A 138 12.66 7.65 -8.70
CA ALA A 138 12.23 6.37 -8.16
C ALA A 138 11.69 6.49 -6.73
N LYS A 139 10.71 5.63 -6.44
CA LYS A 139 10.18 5.41 -5.08
C LYS A 139 10.21 3.91 -4.79
N GLU A 140 10.63 3.55 -3.59
CA GLU A 140 10.71 2.16 -3.15
C GLU A 140 9.86 1.90 -1.93
N ARG A 141 9.40 0.65 -1.83
CA ARG A 141 8.77 0.10 -0.64
C ARG A 141 9.31 -1.30 -0.39
N PHE A 142 9.82 -1.52 0.81
CA PHE A 142 10.38 -2.79 1.23
C PHE A 142 9.33 -3.64 1.96
N TYR A 143 9.32 -4.93 1.64
CA TYR A 143 8.45 -5.95 2.22
C TYR A 143 9.32 -7.08 2.75
N PRO A 144 9.56 -7.14 4.08
CA PRO A 144 10.36 -8.21 4.67
C PRO A 144 9.58 -9.52 4.72
N ASP A 145 10.26 -10.62 4.52
CA ASP A 145 9.78 -12.00 4.73
C ASP A 145 8.34 -12.24 4.22
N THR A 146 8.05 -11.76 3.02
CA THR A 146 6.69 -11.74 2.47
C THR A 146 6.44 -12.89 1.50
N ALA A 147 5.17 -13.34 1.41
CA ALA A 147 4.67 -14.31 0.43
C ALA A 147 3.18 -14.08 0.16
N GLY A 148 2.69 -14.48 -1.02
CA GLY A 148 1.29 -14.37 -1.39
C GLY A 148 0.97 -13.15 -2.23
N SER A 149 -0.26 -12.64 -2.11
CA SER A 149 -0.77 -11.52 -2.91
C SER A 149 -0.73 -10.22 -2.12
N HIS A 150 -0.25 -9.17 -2.78
CA HIS A 150 -0.03 -7.86 -2.18
C HIS A 150 -0.68 -6.77 -3.03
N ARG A 151 -1.06 -5.69 -2.36
CA ARG A 151 -1.51 -4.44 -2.95
C ARG A 151 -0.64 -3.32 -2.40
N SER A 152 0.00 -2.57 -3.27
CA SER A 152 0.89 -1.46 -2.92
C SER A 152 0.44 -0.19 -3.63
N THR A 153 0.54 0.95 -2.94
CA THR A 153 0.18 2.25 -3.51
C THR A 153 1.40 3.16 -3.56
N PHE A 154 1.57 3.87 -4.67
CA PHE A 154 2.53 4.96 -4.81
C PHE A 154 1.82 6.20 -5.31
N GLU A 155 2.32 7.34 -4.90
CA GLU A 155 1.78 8.64 -5.25
C GLU A 155 2.92 9.56 -5.68
N VAL A 156 2.67 10.33 -6.72
CA VAL A 156 3.53 11.43 -7.19
C VAL A 156 2.65 12.66 -7.16
N THR A 157 2.64 13.38 -6.04
CA THR A 157 1.66 14.41 -5.69
C THR A 157 2.32 15.64 -5.07
N GLY A 158 1.53 16.69 -4.85
CA GLY A 158 1.94 17.90 -4.17
C GLY A 158 3.05 18.64 -4.92
N ASP A 159 4.07 19.09 -4.20
CA ASP A 159 5.18 19.88 -4.76
C ASP A 159 5.92 19.12 -5.86
N GLU A 160 6.11 17.80 -5.70
CA GLU A 160 6.74 16.98 -6.73
C GLU A 160 5.96 16.98 -8.05
N PHE A 161 4.64 16.99 -7.99
CA PHE A 161 3.79 17.07 -9.17
C PHE A 161 3.72 18.49 -9.72
N SER A 162 3.54 19.50 -8.87
CA SER A 162 3.38 20.90 -9.28
C SER A 162 4.64 21.49 -9.90
N GLU A 163 5.82 21.14 -9.39
CA GLU A 163 7.12 21.63 -9.89
C GLU A 163 7.57 20.90 -11.15
N ASN A 164 7.37 19.58 -11.21
CA ASN A 164 7.95 18.73 -12.24
C ASN A 164 6.94 18.23 -13.28
N GLY A 165 5.65 18.54 -13.08
CA GLY A 165 4.56 18.11 -13.94
C GLY A 165 4.18 16.64 -13.78
N GLY A 166 3.20 16.24 -14.58
CA GLY A 166 2.66 14.87 -14.58
C GLY A 166 3.66 13.82 -15.02
N VAL A 167 3.41 12.58 -14.59
CA VAL A 167 4.22 11.43 -15.01
C VAL A 167 3.90 11.05 -16.45
N THR A 168 4.92 11.04 -17.30
CA THR A 168 4.84 10.71 -18.73
C THR A 168 5.11 9.24 -19.02
N ALA A 169 6.00 8.63 -18.26
CA ALA A 169 6.34 7.22 -18.39
C ALA A 169 6.67 6.63 -17.03
N TRP A 170 6.35 5.35 -16.83
CA TRP A 170 6.63 4.64 -15.58
C TRP A 170 6.99 3.18 -15.83
N ARG A 171 7.73 2.58 -14.90
CA ARG A 171 7.90 1.14 -14.79
C ARG A 171 7.92 0.71 -13.31
N ALA A 172 7.38 -0.47 -13.06
CA ALA A 172 7.39 -1.12 -11.75
C ALA A 172 8.33 -2.32 -11.78
N LEU A 173 9.14 -2.47 -10.75
CA LEU A 173 10.15 -3.51 -10.60
C LEU A 173 9.94 -4.25 -9.28
N LEU A 174 9.93 -5.59 -9.31
CA LEU A 174 10.13 -6.40 -8.12
C LEU A 174 11.62 -6.77 -8.04
N ILE A 175 12.21 -6.48 -6.89
CA ILE A 175 13.64 -6.64 -6.65
C ILE A 175 13.82 -7.58 -5.47
N VAL A 176 14.60 -8.62 -5.66
CA VAL A 176 14.97 -9.61 -4.63
C VAL A 176 16.48 -9.80 -4.70
N GLU A 177 17.16 -9.72 -3.55
CA GLU A 177 18.63 -9.86 -3.46
C GLU A 177 19.40 -8.97 -4.45
N GLY A 178 18.90 -7.74 -4.67
CA GLY A 178 19.51 -6.78 -5.58
C GLY A 178 19.34 -7.11 -7.08
N ARG A 179 18.44 -8.02 -7.46
CA ARG A 179 18.14 -8.39 -8.83
C ARG A 179 16.67 -8.10 -9.17
N ILE A 180 16.41 -7.67 -10.39
CA ILE A 180 15.06 -7.46 -10.89
C ILE A 180 14.47 -8.82 -11.27
N VAL A 181 13.51 -9.32 -10.49
CA VAL A 181 12.86 -10.62 -10.71
C VAL A 181 11.55 -10.51 -11.52
N ALA A 182 10.92 -9.35 -11.52
CA ALA A 182 9.78 -9.06 -12.41
C ALA A 182 9.74 -7.57 -12.75
N LEU A 183 9.23 -7.24 -13.94
CA LEU A 183 9.05 -5.87 -14.38
C LEU A 183 7.72 -5.71 -15.12
N ARG A 184 7.15 -4.51 -15.01
CA ARG A 184 6.02 -4.04 -15.81
C ARG A 184 6.20 -2.56 -16.10
N GLN A 185 5.92 -2.14 -17.33
CA GLN A 185 6.15 -0.74 -17.74
C GLN A 185 5.01 -0.20 -18.58
N SER A 186 4.91 1.13 -18.62
CA SER A 186 4.00 1.84 -19.52
C SER A 186 4.51 1.76 -20.95
N TYR A 187 3.61 1.95 -21.92
CA TYR A 187 3.96 1.98 -23.34
C TYR A 187 5.02 3.04 -23.69
N MET A 188 4.98 4.18 -22.98
CA MET A 188 5.91 5.30 -23.20
C MET A 188 7.30 5.10 -22.58
N TRP A 189 7.50 4.02 -21.83
CA TRP A 189 8.82 3.70 -21.29
C TRP A 189 9.69 3.03 -22.36
N ARG A 190 10.50 3.82 -23.05
CA ARG A 190 11.46 3.39 -24.08
C ARG A 190 12.87 3.88 -23.73
#